data_f8b2f64edc7a881bbd13cd29761ba8e1
#
_entry.id   f8b2f64edc7a881bbd13cd29761ba8e1
#
_cell.length_a   1.000
_cell.length_b   1.000
_cell.length_c   1.000
_cell.angle_alpha   90.00
_cell.angle_beta   90.00
_cell.angle_gamma   90.00
#
_symmetry.space_group_name_H-M   'P 1'
#
loop_
_entity.id
_entity.type
_entity.pdbx_description
1 polymer ?
#
loop_
_entity_poly.entity_id
_entity_poly.type
_entity_poly.pdbx_seq_one_letter_code
_entity_poly.pdbx_strand_id
1 'polypeptide(L)'
;PRMTPVTTVNSRFTLTLPPLKAVILQGKDAGTKRAGVLLHPTSLPAACGNGVLGPAAYRFVDFLKAAGQRVWQILPLTPPLMGDSPYLSESAFAGNEALISLEVLRDWGWLKQEALDDFLAQGKKTASWHSLAAYKAKLLWDMSHDPDLTIPWEPFRAFCEKNAYWLDDYA
;
A
#
# COMPACT_ATOMS: atom_id res chain seq x y z
N PRO A 1 17.85 -10.36 -31.39
CA PRO A 1 18.02 -9.36 -30.32
C PRO A 1 19.15 -9.81 -29.43
N ARG A 2 20.24 -9.01 -29.37
CA ARG A 2 21.36 -9.31 -28.48
C ARG A 2 20.93 -9.03 -27.05
N MET A 3 20.97 -10.03 -26.19
CA MET A 3 20.81 -9.86 -24.74
C MET A 3 22.03 -9.11 -24.19
N THR A 4 21.80 -7.96 -23.60
CA THR A 4 22.87 -7.26 -22.87
C THR A 4 22.96 -7.88 -21.48
N PRO A 5 24.13 -8.40 -21.08
CA PRO A 5 24.27 -8.97 -19.74
C PRO A 5 24.15 -7.86 -18.70
N VAL A 6 23.32 -8.08 -17.69
CA VAL A 6 23.21 -7.20 -16.52
C VAL A 6 24.12 -7.74 -15.43
N THR A 7 25.06 -6.93 -14.98
CA THR A 7 25.95 -7.29 -13.87
C THR A 7 25.36 -6.78 -12.57
N THR A 8 25.21 -7.66 -11.59
CA THR A 8 24.76 -7.31 -10.25
C THR A 8 25.95 -7.09 -9.32
N VAL A 9 25.92 -5.98 -8.58
CA VAL A 9 26.85 -5.72 -7.47
C VAL A 9 26.01 -5.58 -6.21
N ASN A 10 26.33 -6.34 -5.17
CA ASN A 10 25.61 -6.32 -3.87
C ASN A 10 24.09 -6.55 -3.98
N SER A 11 23.65 -7.50 -4.83
CA SER A 11 22.24 -7.83 -5.05
C SER A 11 21.37 -6.67 -5.56
N ARG A 12 21.98 -5.59 -6.02
CA ARG A 12 21.29 -4.45 -6.65
C ARG A 12 21.77 -4.30 -8.09
N PHE A 13 20.84 -3.98 -8.97
CA PHE A 13 21.16 -3.60 -10.34
C PHE A 13 20.35 -2.35 -10.71
N THR A 14 20.94 -1.50 -11.54
CA THR A 14 20.24 -0.37 -12.15
C THR A 14 20.09 -0.66 -13.63
N LEU A 15 18.88 -0.52 -14.14
CA LEU A 15 18.57 -0.74 -15.54
C LEU A 15 17.88 0.51 -16.09
N THR A 16 18.49 1.14 -17.08
CA THR A 16 17.84 2.22 -17.83
C THR A 16 17.14 1.64 -19.05
N LEU A 17 15.82 1.76 -19.10
CA LEU A 17 15.00 1.30 -20.22
C LEU A 17 14.75 2.45 -21.18
N PRO A 18 15.02 2.28 -22.48
CA PRO A 18 14.52 3.19 -23.51
C PRO A 18 12.98 3.14 -23.55
N PRO A 19 12.31 4.22 -24.01
CA PRO A 19 10.86 4.21 -24.17
C PRO A 19 10.39 3.02 -25.01
N LEU A 20 9.23 2.46 -24.65
CA LEU A 20 8.57 1.36 -25.37
C LEU A 20 9.34 0.04 -25.44
N LYS A 21 10.26 -0.20 -24.53
CA LYS A 21 10.93 -1.51 -24.41
C LYS A 21 10.54 -2.23 -23.12
N ALA A 22 10.29 -3.51 -23.26
CA ALA A 22 10.14 -4.44 -22.14
C ALA A 22 11.44 -5.20 -21.92
N VAL A 23 11.77 -5.46 -20.66
CA VAL A 23 12.89 -6.32 -20.26
C VAL A 23 12.37 -7.44 -19.39
N ILE A 24 12.75 -8.65 -19.74
CA ILE A 24 12.50 -9.83 -18.90
C ILE A 24 13.81 -10.11 -18.16
N LEU A 25 13.74 -10.01 -16.83
CA LEU A 25 14.85 -10.34 -15.96
C LEU A 25 14.70 -11.77 -15.47
N GLN A 26 15.72 -12.59 -15.71
CA GLN A 26 15.79 -13.94 -15.21
C GLN A 26 16.94 -14.04 -14.20
N GLY A 27 16.63 -14.35 -12.94
CA GLY A 27 17.66 -14.57 -11.91
C GLY A 27 18.45 -15.86 -12.16
N LYS A 28 19.69 -15.92 -11.70
CA LYS A 28 20.52 -17.13 -11.77
C LYS A 28 19.93 -18.32 -10.99
N ASP A 29 19.06 -18.03 -10.01
CA ASP A 29 18.34 -19.06 -9.23
C ASP A 29 17.04 -19.54 -9.90
N ALA A 30 16.94 -19.44 -11.22
CA ALA A 30 15.76 -19.82 -12.02
C ALA A 30 15.39 -21.33 -11.91
N GLY A 31 16.09 -22.10 -11.08
CA GLY A 31 15.79 -23.51 -10.82
C GLY A 31 14.65 -23.79 -9.86
N THR A 32 14.24 -22.84 -9.01
CA THR A 32 13.14 -23.04 -8.07
C THR A 32 11.86 -22.40 -8.59
N LYS A 33 10.92 -23.24 -9.05
CA LYS A 33 9.56 -22.78 -9.36
C LYS A 33 8.93 -22.20 -8.08
N ARG A 34 8.37 -20.99 -8.19
CA ARG A 34 7.62 -20.34 -7.11
C ARG A 34 6.16 -20.26 -7.51
N ALA A 35 5.27 -20.65 -6.60
CA ALA A 35 3.84 -20.46 -6.74
C ALA A 35 3.42 -19.24 -5.93
N GLY A 36 2.40 -18.53 -6.38
CA GLY A 36 1.85 -17.37 -5.71
C GLY A 36 0.42 -17.07 -6.11
N VAL A 37 -0.15 -16.11 -5.43
CA VAL A 37 -1.51 -15.63 -5.67
C VAL A 37 -1.47 -14.16 -6.04
N LEU A 38 -2.21 -13.79 -7.09
CA LEU A 38 -2.49 -12.40 -7.43
C LEU A 38 -3.79 -12.02 -6.74
N LEU A 39 -3.72 -11.07 -5.81
CA LEU A 39 -4.87 -10.48 -5.14
C LEU A 39 -4.52 -9.07 -4.67
N HIS A 40 -5.25 -8.06 -5.14
CA HIS A 40 -5.04 -6.70 -4.63
C HIS A 40 -5.57 -6.59 -3.18
N PRO A 41 -4.91 -5.82 -2.28
CA PRO A 41 -5.37 -5.67 -0.89
C PRO A 41 -6.82 -5.21 -0.75
N THR A 42 -7.32 -4.39 -1.68
CA THR A 42 -8.73 -3.94 -1.69
C THR A 42 -9.75 -5.06 -1.85
N SER A 43 -9.33 -6.24 -2.34
CA SER A 43 -10.19 -7.42 -2.47
C SER A 43 -10.22 -8.29 -1.21
N LEU A 44 -9.46 -7.93 -0.18
CA LEU A 44 -9.52 -8.64 1.11
C LEU A 44 -10.82 -8.30 1.85
N PRO A 45 -11.30 -9.22 2.71
CA PRO A 45 -12.47 -8.94 3.53
C PRO A 45 -12.27 -7.72 4.43
N ALA A 46 -13.29 -6.86 4.50
CA ALA A 46 -13.34 -5.71 5.38
C ALA A 46 -14.69 -5.64 6.10
N ALA A 47 -14.72 -5.00 7.24
CA ALA A 47 -15.97 -4.76 7.98
C ALA A 47 -16.89 -3.78 7.24
N CYS A 48 -16.29 -2.86 6.47
CA CYS A 48 -16.99 -1.98 5.53
C CYS A 48 -15.99 -1.44 4.49
N GLY A 49 -16.50 -1.06 3.33
CA GLY A 49 -15.68 -0.57 2.23
C GLY A 49 -14.76 -1.64 1.63
N ASN A 50 -13.62 -1.21 1.16
CA ASN A 50 -12.60 -2.07 0.56
C ASN A 50 -11.63 -2.62 1.61
N GLY A 51 -10.98 -3.74 1.29
CA GLY A 51 -9.89 -4.27 2.08
C GLY A 51 -8.73 -3.27 2.21
N VAL A 52 -8.01 -3.37 3.31
CA VAL A 52 -6.90 -2.48 3.68
C VAL A 52 -5.68 -3.29 4.14
N LEU A 53 -4.54 -2.63 4.32
CA LEU A 53 -3.31 -3.23 4.86
C LEU A 53 -3.41 -3.34 6.40
N GLY A 54 -4.30 -4.20 6.86
CA GLY A 54 -4.62 -4.41 8.26
C GLY A 54 -4.73 -5.89 8.63
N PRO A 55 -5.50 -6.24 9.67
CA PRO A 55 -5.57 -7.61 10.19
C PRO A 55 -5.94 -8.67 9.15
N ALA A 56 -6.79 -8.33 8.16
CA ALA A 56 -7.14 -9.25 7.08
C ALA A 56 -5.94 -9.54 6.15
N ALA A 57 -5.09 -8.53 5.88
CA ALA A 57 -3.89 -8.70 5.08
C ALA A 57 -2.86 -9.59 5.81
N TYR A 58 -2.68 -9.42 7.11
CA TYR A 58 -1.81 -10.30 7.90
C TYR A 58 -2.30 -11.75 7.89
N ARG A 59 -3.59 -11.98 8.13
CA ARG A 59 -4.18 -13.34 8.04
C ARG A 59 -4.02 -13.95 6.65
N PHE A 60 -4.12 -13.13 5.59
CA PHE A 60 -3.92 -13.61 4.23
C PHE A 60 -2.47 -14.03 3.97
N VAL A 61 -1.48 -13.29 4.48
CA VAL A 61 -0.06 -13.69 4.42
C VAL A 61 0.18 -15.00 5.16
N ASP A 62 -0.40 -15.17 6.35
CA ASP A 62 -0.30 -16.41 7.11
C ASP A 62 -0.94 -17.59 6.37
N PHE A 63 -2.10 -17.37 5.75
CA PHE A 63 -2.75 -18.35 4.88
C PHE A 63 -1.87 -18.75 3.69
N LEU A 64 -1.29 -17.77 2.98
CA LEU A 64 -0.39 -18.04 1.86
C LEU A 64 0.82 -18.86 2.30
N LYS A 65 1.41 -18.50 3.44
CA LYS A 65 2.54 -19.24 4.05
C LYS A 65 2.14 -20.68 4.36
N ALA A 66 1.00 -20.90 5.01
CA ALA A 66 0.47 -22.23 5.34
C ALA A 66 0.17 -23.07 4.09
N ALA A 67 -0.31 -22.41 3.00
CA ALA A 67 -0.57 -23.02 1.70
C ALA A 67 0.70 -23.24 0.84
N GLY A 68 1.90 -22.98 1.38
CA GLY A 68 3.16 -23.14 0.67
C GLY A 68 3.40 -22.12 -0.45
N GLN A 69 2.59 -21.06 -0.52
CA GLN A 69 2.78 -19.99 -1.49
C GLN A 69 3.94 -19.09 -1.08
N ARG A 70 4.71 -18.61 -2.06
CA ARG A 70 5.90 -17.80 -1.83
C ARG A 70 5.82 -16.40 -2.40
N VAL A 71 4.77 -16.11 -3.14
CA VAL A 71 4.57 -14.82 -3.80
C VAL A 71 3.13 -14.37 -3.57
N TRP A 72 2.98 -13.16 -3.08
CA TRP A 72 1.74 -12.40 -3.14
C TRP A 72 1.93 -11.29 -4.17
N GLN A 73 1.28 -11.42 -5.32
CA GLN A 73 1.31 -10.40 -6.36
C GLN A 73 0.16 -9.41 -6.11
N ILE A 74 0.48 -8.14 -6.16
CA ILE A 74 -0.47 -7.03 -5.99
C ILE A 74 -0.41 -6.10 -7.19
N LEU A 75 -1.41 -5.26 -7.35
CA LEU A 75 -1.41 -4.12 -8.25
C LEU A 75 -0.70 -2.93 -7.58
N PRO A 76 -0.37 -1.84 -8.30
CA PRO A 76 0.24 -0.65 -7.70
C PRO A 76 -0.57 -0.16 -6.49
N LEU A 77 0.14 0.28 -5.45
CA LEU A 77 -0.44 0.77 -4.19
C LEU A 77 -0.45 2.30 -4.11
N THR A 78 -0.33 2.96 -5.25
CA THR A 78 -0.34 4.42 -5.34
C THR A 78 -1.76 4.97 -5.35
N PRO A 79 -1.99 6.26 -4.97
CA PRO A 79 -3.30 6.87 -5.01
C PRO A 79 -3.84 6.87 -6.46
N PRO A 80 -5.02 6.29 -6.72
CA PRO A 80 -5.59 6.31 -8.06
C PRO A 80 -6.17 7.70 -8.37
N LEU A 81 -6.03 8.11 -9.63
CA LEU A 81 -6.77 9.22 -10.21
C LEU A 81 -8.22 8.82 -10.55
N MET A 82 -8.80 9.49 -11.54
CA MET A 82 -10.15 9.17 -11.97
C MET A 82 -10.34 7.70 -12.38
N GLY A 83 -11.48 7.12 -12.03
CA GLY A 83 -11.89 5.77 -12.43
C GLY A 83 -11.27 4.64 -11.62
N ASP A 84 -10.70 4.94 -10.45
CA ASP A 84 -10.14 3.95 -9.49
C ASP A 84 -9.12 2.98 -10.09
N SER A 85 -8.52 3.33 -11.24
CA SER A 85 -7.51 2.50 -11.87
C SER A 85 -6.19 2.56 -11.10
N PRO A 86 -5.66 1.45 -10.60
CA PRO A 86 -4.39 1.44 -9.87
C PRO A 86 -3.19 1.78 -10.76
N TYR A 87 -3.39 1.81 -12.07
CA TYR A 87 -2.35 2.15 -13.05
C TYR A 87 -2.34 3.63 -13.45
N LEU A 88 -3.33 4.39 -13.01
CA LEU A 88 -3.44 5.82 -13.26
C LEU A 88 -3.28 6.56 -11.93
N SER A 89 -2.10 7.12 -11.69
CA SER A 89 -1.73 7.81 -10.46
C SER A 89 -0.89 9.04 -10.75
N GLU A 90 -1.01 10.05 -9.91
CA GLU A 90 -0.17 11.26 -9.97
C GLU A 90 1.25 11.01 -9.46
N SER A 91 1.43 10.01 -8.62
CA SER A 91 2.73 9.69 -8.03
C SER A 91 3.05 8.21 -8.18
N ALA A 92 4.30 7.92 -8.55
CA ALA A 92 4.84 6.57 -8.53
C ALA A 92 5.39 6.16 -7.15
N PHE A 93 5.44 7.08 -6.20
CA PHE A 93 6.10 6.90 -4.88
C PHE A 93 5.12 6.96 -3.72
N ALA A 94 4.09 7.81 -3.80
CA ALA A 94 3.12 7.99 -2.73
C ALA A 94 2.29 6.73 -2.51
N GLY A 95 2.06 6.38 -1.26
CA GLY A 95 1.13 5.32 -0.89
C GLY A 95 -0.32 5.81 -0.87
N ASN A 96 -1.24 4.96 -1.28
CA ASN A 96 -2.68 5.24 -1.22
C ASN A 96 -3.15 5.20 0.24
N GLU A 97 -3.58 6.34 0.77
CA GLU A 97 -4.09 6.49 2.14
C GLU A 97 -5.37 5.67 2.39
N ALA A 98 -6.12 5.36 1.34
CA ALA A 98 -7.29 4.48 1.45
C ALA A 98 -6.91 3.05 1.91
N LEU A 99 -5.65 2.63 1.77
CA LEU A 99 -5.15 1.34 2.23
C LEU A 99 -4.72 1.32 3.70
N ILE A 100 -4.67 2.46 4.37
CA ILE A 100 -4.36 2.55 5.81
C ILE A 100 -5.46 1.84 6.61
N SER A 101 -5.10 1.00 7.58
CA SER A 101 -6.06 0.36 8.47
C SER A 101 -6.34 1.24 9.68
N LEU A 102 -7.60 1.65 9.84
CA LEU A 102 -8.03 2.37 11.03
C LEU A 102 -7.96 1.51 12.30
N GLU A 103 -8.13 0.19 12.17
CA GLU A 103 -7.97 -0.77 13.27
C GLU A 103 -6.53 -0.77 13.79
N VAL A 104 -5.54 -0.77 12.89
CA VAL A 104 -4.13 -0.70 13.27
C VAL A 104 -3.79 0.64 13.93
N LEU A 105 -4.32 1.76 13.42
CA LEU A 105 -4.13 3.07 14.04
C LEU A 105 -4.72 3.13 15.45
N ARG A 106 -5.90 2.52 15.64
CA ARG A 106 -6.51 2.37 16.95
C ARG A 106 -5.62 1.53 17.89
N ASP A 107 -5.11 0.41 17.42
CA ASP A 107 -4.24 -0.49 18.21
C ASP A 107 -2.92 0.18 18.61
N TRP A 108 -2.43 1.12 17.81
CA TRP A 108 -1.27 1.96 18.14
C TRP A 108 -1.61 3.14 19.08
N GLY A 109 -2.89 3.35 19.39
CA GLY A 109 -3.35 4.45 20.21
C GLY A 109 -3.41 5.80 19.48
N TRP A 110 -3.31 5.80 18.15
CA TRP A 110 -3.36 7.03 17.34
C TRP A 110 -4.79 7.39 16.93
N LEU A 111 -5.70 6.44 16.93
CA LEU A 111 -7.11 6.63 16.66
C LEU A 111 -7.95 6.20 17.87
N LYS A 112 -8.91 7.02 18.27
CA LYS A 112 -9.85 6.68 19.34
C LYS A 112 -10.83 5.59 18.87
N GLN A 113 -11.27 4.73 19.79
CA GLN A 113 -12.21 3.64 19.47
C GLN A 113 -13.54 4.21 18.94
N GLU A 114 -14.01 5.32 19.50
CA GLU A 114 -15.25 5.97 19.08
C GLU A 114 -15.21 6.38 17.60
N ALA A 115 -14.08 6.91 17.14
CA ALA A 115 -13.89 7.32 15.75
C ALA A 115 -13.90 6.11 14.79
N LEU A 116 -13.34 4.98 15.21
CA LEU A 116 -13.45 3.72 14.46
C LEU A 116 -14.88 3.22 14.40
N ASP A 117 -15.59 3.26 15.53
CA ASP A 117 -16.99 2.80 15.61
C ASP A 117 -17.90 3.67 14.74
N ASP A 118 -17.68 4.97 14.72
CA ASP A 118 -18.39 5.91 13.84
C ASP A 118 -18.12 5.61 12.36
N PHE A 119 -16.87 5.34 11.98
CA PHE A 119 -16.53 4.93 10.63
C PHE A 119 -17.25 3.65 10.21
N LEU A 120 -17.26 2.64 11.07
CA LEU A 120 -17.95 1.38 10.83
C LEU A 120 -19.49 1.57 10.73
N ALA A 121 -20.03 2.46 11.54
CA ALA A 121 -21.45 2.81 11.47
C ALA A 121 -21.82 3.52 10.16
N GLN A 122 -20.96 4.41 9.66
CA GLN A 122 -21.14 5.04 8.34
C GLN A 122 -21.07 3.99 7.23
N GLY A 123 -20.12 3.06 7.29
CA GLY A 123 -19.98 1.99 6.30
C GLY A 123 -21.20 1.06 6.21
N LYS A 124 -21.97 0.90 7.30
CA LYS A 124 -23.24 0.17 7.29
C LYS A 124 -24.39 0.97 6.66
N LYS A 125 -24.32 2.29 6.65
CA LYS A 125 -25.36 3.17 6.15
C LYS A 125 -25.20 3.51 4.67
N THR A 126 -23.98 3.48 4.15
CA THR A 126 -23.70 3.86 2.76
C THR A 126 -23.24 2.67 1.92
N ALA A 127 -23.85 2.53 0.74
CA ALA A 127 -23.37 1.59 -0.28
C ALA A 127 -22.27 2.21 -1.16
N SER A 128 -22.00 3.51 -1.03
CA SER A 128 -20.99 4.21 -1.84
C SER A 128 -19.62 4.09 -1.23
N TRP A 129 -18.76 3.36 -1.91
CA TRP A 129 -17.33 3.29 -1.61
C TRP A 129 -16.67 4.67 -1.57
N HIS A 130 -16.97 5.54 -2.55
CA HIS A 130 -16.40 6.89 -2.64
C HIS A 130 -16.76 7.75 -1.41
N SER A 131 -18.01 7.69 -0.94
CA SER A 131 -18.42 8.42 0.25
C SER A 131 -17.69 7.95 1.51
N LEU A 132 -17.44 6.64 1.61
CA LEU A 132 -16.71 6.07 2.73
C LEU A 132 -15.22 6.41 2.67
N ALA A 133 -14.64 6.44 1.47
CA ALA A 133 -13.26 6.85 1.25
C ALA A 133 -13.05 8.33 1.63
N ALA A 134 -13.96 9.22 1.22
CA ALA A 134 -13.92 10.62 1.60
C ALA A 134 -14.05 10.82 3.11
N TYR A 135 -14.92 10.07 3.77
CA TYR A 135 -15.06 10.11 5.23
C TYR A 135 -13.74 9.66 5.92
N LYS A 136 -13.13 8.59 5.41
CA LYS A 136 -11.86 8.09 5.91
C LYS A 136 -10.72 9.10 5.73
N ALA A 137 -10.63 9.72 4.56
CA ALA A 137 -9.62 10.75 4.27
C ALA A 137 -9.75 11.92 5.26
N LYS A 138 -11.00 12.39 5.50
CA LYS A 138 -11.26 13.41 6.51
C LYS A 138 -10.84 12.97 7.91
N LEU A 139 -11.15 11.75 8.30
CA LEU A 139 -10.77 11.20 9.60
C LEU A 139 -9.24 11.14 9.79
N LEU A 140 -8.52 10.71 8.76
CA LEU A 140 -7.05 10.67 8.78
C LEU A 140 -6.45 12.09 8.83
N TRP A 141 -7.06 13.03 8.11
CA TRP A 141 -6.69 14.44 8.17
C TRP A 141 -6.89 15.02 9.57
N ASP A 142 -8.08 14.86 10.15
CA ASP A 142 -8.40 15.35 11.49
C ASP A 142 -7.44 14.75 12.53
N MET A 143 -7.15 13.44 12.43
CA MET A 143 -6.19 12.76 13.29
C MET A 143 -4.77 13.34 13.15
N SER A 144 -4.31 13.61 11.94
CA SER A 144 -2.95 14.15 11.71
C SER A 144 -2.76 15.57 12.24
N HIS A 145 -3.85 16.29 12.50
CA HIS A 145 -3.87 17.65 13.04
C HIS A 145 -4.28 17.67 14.53
N ASP A 146 -4.46 16.53 15.17
CA ASP A 146 -4.74 16.45 16.60
C ASP A 146 -3.48 16.83 17.39
N PRO A 147 -3.51 17.93 18.18
CA PRO A 147 -2.35 18.38 18.95
C PRO A 147 -1.93 17.39 20.05
N ASP A 148 -2.86 16.51 20.47
CA ASP A 148 -2.61 15.49 21.47
C ASP A 148 -2.01 14.21 20.88
N LEU A 149 -1.94 14.10 19.54
CA LEU A 149 -1.38 12.94 18.87
C LEU A 149 0.12 12.84 19.07
N THR A 150 0.55 11.81 19.74
CA THR A 150 1.96 11.48 19.90
C THR A 150 2.40 10.44 18.87
N ILE A 151 3.15 10.87 17.87
CA ILE A 151 3.74 9.98 16.87
C ILE A 151 5.25 9.81 17.13
N PRO A 152 5.87 8.70 16.72
CA PRO A 152 7.31 8.53 16.82
C PRO A 152 8.02 9.43 15.79
N TRP A 153 8.46 10.60 16.21
CA TRP A 153 9.05 11.64 15.35
C TRP A 153 10.31 11.20 14.62
N GLU A 154 11.15 10.38 15.24
CA GLU A 154 12.40 9.93 14.61
C GLU A 154 12.17 9.11 13.33
N PRO A 155 11.30 8.07 13.32
CA PRO A 155 10.96 7.36 12.11
C PRO A 155 10.29 8.24 11.06
N PHE A 156 9.45 9.20 11.45
CA PHE A 156 8.81 10.13 10.53
C PHE A 156 9.84 11.07 9.88
N ARG A 157 10.74 11.66 10.66
CA ARG A 157 11.83 12.50 10.14
C ARG A 157 12.73 11.74 9.19
N ALA A 158 13.16 10.54 9.57
CA ALA A 158 13.97 9.68 8.71
C ALA A 158 13.25 9.33 7.40
N PHE A 159 11.93 9.14 7.44
CA PHE A 159 11.13 8.95 6.23
C PHE A 159 11.15 10.20 5.35
N CYS A 160 10.92 11.40 5.90
CA CYS A 160 10.94 12.66 5.15
C CYS A 160 12.31 12.90 4.50
N GLU A 161 13.39 12.77 5.25
CA GLU A 161 14.75 12.94 4.73
C GLU A 161 15.06 11.97 3.58
N LYS A 162 14.70 10.72 3.74
CA LYS A 162 14.92 9.69 2.71
C LYS A 162 14.12 9.93 1.43
N ASN A 163 12.97 10.55 1.54
CA ASN A 163 12.00 10.73 0.47
C ASN A 163 11.89 12.18 -0.03
N ALA A 164 12.75 13.10 0.45
CA ALA A 164 12.71 14.53 0.11
C ALA A 164 12.72 14.79 -1.41
N TYR A 165 13.34 13.89 -2.20
CA TYR A 165 13.44 14.04 -3.66
C TYR A 165 12.09 13.96 -4.41
N TRP A 166 11.01 13.56 -3.76
CA TRP A 166 9.66 13.51 -4.35
C TRP A 166 8.57 14.02 -3.40
N LEU A 167 8.82 13.97 -2.09
CA LEU A 167 7.79 14.23 -1.08
C LEU A 167 7.35 15.69 -1.10
N ASP A 168 8.31 16.63 -1.20
CA ASP A 168 8.03 18.06 -1.18
C ASP A 168 7.23 18.52 -2.42
N ASP A 169 7.45 17.86 -3.57
CA ASP A 169 6.71 18.16 -4.81
C ASP A 169 5.29 17.55 -4.81
N TYR A 170 5.08 16.48 -4.02
CA TYR A 170 3.81 15.78 -3.95
C TYR A 170 2.89 16.34 -2.86
N ALA A 171 3.44 16.72 -1.71
CA ALA A 171 2.69 17.20 -0.57
C ALA A 171 2.25 18.66 -0.75
#